data_be9af813f409f77a5bde405030f73a61
#
_entry.id   be9af813f409f77a5bde405030f73a61
#
_cell.length_a   1.000
_cell.length_b   1.000
_cell.length_c   1.000
_cell.angle_alpha   90.00
_cell.angle_beta   90.00
_cell.angle_gamma   90.00
#
_symmetry.space_group_name_H-M   'P 1'
#
loop_
_entity.id
_entity.type
_entity.pdbx_description
1 polymer ?
#
loop_
_entity_poly.entity_id
_entity_poly.type
_entity_poly.pdbx_seq_one_letter_code
_entity_poly.pdbx_strand_id
1 'polypeptide(L)'
;LLARAQQLREQTPQWKARLFAQVSPQDTDQMAFYVENGFDANDALDVVRLGVPNARPAAPMGYDMGYVPMNDAAEFQAFLMRMNTYRMNAWQPQFLQKYMSFPHFMALYMSRGPQVVGEIAFTGEGQAAKLIGMYVAPEYRRLGLAKSMIAAGMKLLSEKGVTYVEADVIRRNELQRMLAASCNATFVRTACYYPGLNYD
;
A
#
# COMPACT_ATOMS: atom_id res chain seq x y z
N LEU A 1 8.69 26.61 7.92
CA LEU A 1 8.10 25.27 8.04
C LEU A 1 8.22 24.74 9.47
N LEU A 2 9.41 24.75 10.12
CA LEU A 2 9.61 24.23 11.49
C LEU A 2 8.70 24.91 12.51
N ALA A 3 8.67 26.25 12.55
CA ALA A 3 7.79 27.01 13.44
C ALA A 3 6.30 26.68 13.24
N ARG A 4 5.87 26.45 11.99
CA ARG A 4 4.49 26.06 11.69
C ARG A 4 4.19 24.63 12.14
N ALA A 5 5.14 23.71 11.99
CA ALA A 5 5.00 22.34 12.47
C ALA A 5 4.86 22.30 14.00
N GLN A 6 5.68 23.08 14.70
CA GLN A 6 5.61 23.23 16.16
C GLN A 6 4.26 23.83 16.59
N GLN A 7 3.81 24.91 15.96
CA GLN A 7 2.51 25.53 16.23
C GLN A 7 1.34 24.54 16.03
N LEU A 8 1.37 23.74 14.97
CA LEU A 8 0.35 22.72 14.73
C LEU A 8 0.38 21.63 15.81
N ARG A 9 1.58 21.24 16.26
CA ARG A 9 1.74 20.27 17.36
C ARG A 9 1.15 20.79 18.67
N GLU A 10 1.38 22.06 19.01
CA GLU A 10 0.81 22.72 20.19
C GLU A 10 -0.73 22.78 20.14
N GLN A 11 -1.31 22.96 18.96
CA GLN A 11 -2.77 22.96 18.75
C GLN A 11 -3.41 21.56 18.83
N THR A 12 -2.64 20.50 18.60
CA THR A 12 -3.10 19.12 18.56
C THR A 12 -2.24 18.17 19.41
N PRO A 13 -2.13 18.40 20.74
CA PRO A 13 -1.18 17.70 21.60
C PRO A 13 -1.44 16.19 21.71
N GLN A 14 -2.65 15.73 21.38
CA GLN A 14 -3.04 14.33 21.35
C GLN A 14 -2.51 13.54 20.14
N TRP A 15 -1.97 14.24 19.11
CA TRP A 15 -1.47 13.62 17.90
C TRP A 15 0.06 13.64 17.86
N LYS A 16 0.68 12.54 17.51
CA LYS A 16 2.11 12.55 17.15
C LYS A 16 2.26 13.20 15.78
N ALA A 17 3.16 14.17 15.67
CA ALA A 17 3.42 14.85 14.42
C ALA A 17 4.85 14.57 13.94
N ARG A 18 5.02 14.48 12.63
CA ARG A 18 6.34 14.37 11.99
C ARG A 18 6.39 15.27 10.77
N LEU A 19 7.38 16.13 10.71
CA LEU A 19 7.75 16.85 9.50
C LEU A 19 8.75 15.98 8.71
N PHE A 20 8.50 15.71 7.44
CA PHE A 20 9.41 14.93 6.61
C PHE A 20 9.53 15.53 5.20
N ALA A 21 10.64 15.22 4.54
CA ALA A 21 10.86 15.49 3.13
C ALA A 21 10.92 14.16 2.36
N GLN A 22 10.71 14.23 1.05
CA GLN A 22 10.95 13.11 0.16
C GLN A 22 12.23 13.37 -0.63
N VAL A 23 13.20 12.45 -0.51
CA VAL A 23 14.53 12.58 -1.11
C VAL A 23 14.81 11.38 -2.00
N SER A 24 15.28 11.66 -3.23
CA SER A 24 15.72 10.60 -4.15
C SER A 24 16.93 9.85 -3.57
N PRO A 25 17.04 8.51 -3.75
CA PRO A 25 18.22 7.77 -3.33
C PRO A 25 19.53 8.22 -4.01
N GLN A 26 19.44 8.90 -5.15
CA GLN A 26 20.58 9.45 -5.88
C GLN A 26 20.99 10.84 -5.38
N ASP A 27 20.15 11.53 -4.60
CA ASP A 27 20.42 12.88 -4.12
C ASP A 27 21.08 12.83 -2.73
N THR A 28 22.38 12.50 -2.75
CA THR A 28 23.20 12.38 -1.53
C THR A 28 23.39 13.70 -0.81
N ASP A 29 23.48 14.81 -1.55
CA ASP A 29 23.71 16.14 -1.00
C ASP A 29 22.46 16.63 -0.24
N GLN A 30 21.28 16.41 -0.82
CA GLN A 30 20.04 16.75 -0.14
C GLN A 30 19.84 15.87 1.11
N MET A 31 20.21 14.59 1.05
CA MET A 31 20.15 13.71 2.23
C MET A 31 21.13 14.19 3.32
N ALA A 32 22.38 14.52 2.98
CA ALA A 32 23.36 15.04 3.90
C ALA A 32 22.86 16.32 4.58
N PHE A 33 22.31 17.26 3.81
CA PHE A 33 21.70 18.47 4.34
C PHE A 33 20.64 18.19 5.43
N TYR A 34 19.73 17.25 5.20
CA TYR A 34 18.72 16.92 6.21
C TYR A 34 19.32 16.28 7.46
N VAL A 35 20.26 15.35 7.30
CA VAL A 35 20.94 14.69 8.43
C VAL A 35 21.71 15.70 9.29
N GLU A 36 22.46 16.62 8.67
CA GLU A 36 23.21 17.68 9.35
C GLU A 36 22.28 18.66 10.10
N ASN A 37 21.04 18.80 9.64
CA ASN A 37 20.02 19.60 10.31
C ASN A 37 19.15 18.79 11.30
N GLY A 38 19.61 17.59 11.71
CA GLY A 38 19.01 16.80 12.78
C GLY A 38 17.79 15.96 12.36
N PHE A 39 17.57 15.77 11.06
CA PHE A 39 16.50 14.88 10.59
C PHE A 39 16.92 13.41 10.71
N ASP A 40 16.05 12.58 11.25
CA ASP A 40 16.20 11.12 11.25
C ASP A 40 16.04 10.58 9.81
N ALA A 41 17.05 9.91 9.30
CA ALA A 41 17.11 9.38 7.93
C ALA A 41 16.69 7.91 7.80
N ASN A 42 16.17 7.29 8.87
CA ASN A 42 15.90 5.85 8.91
C ASN A 42 14.62 5.43 8.18
N ASP A 43 13.79 6.37 7.73
CA ASP A 43 12.55 6.06 7.04
C ASP A 43 12.70 6.14 5.52
N ALA A 44 12.01 5.24 4.83
CA ALA A 44 12.06 5.14 3.38
C ALA A 44 10.82 4.44 2.82
N LEU A 45 10.60 4.60 1.53
CA LEU A 45 9.72 3.76 0.72
C LEU A 45 10.57 2.69 0.04
N ASP A 46 10.45 1.47 0.49
CA ASP A 46 11.13 0.32 -0.10
C ASP A 46 10.20 -0.38 -1.09
N VAL A 47 10.75 -0.76 -2.23
CA VAL A 47 10.08 -1.64 -3.18
C VAL A 47 10.49 -3.06 -2.84
N VAL A 48 9.51 -3.91 -2.62
CA VAL A 48 9.69 -5.33 -2.36
C VAL A 48 9.02 -6.16 -3.45
N ARG A 49 9.56 -7.33 -3.73
CA ARG A 49 8.97 -8.31 -4.63
C ARG A 49 8.34 -9.42 -3.80
N LEU A 50 7.06 -9.65 -4.03
CA LEU A 50 6.28 -10.66 -3.33
C LEU A 50 6.51 -12.04 -3.96
N GLY A 51 6.61 -13.06 -3.12
CA GLY A 51 6.72 -14.45 -3.58
C GLY A 51 5.39 -14.99 -4.10
N VAL A 52 5.35 -15.42 -5.37
CA VAL A 52 4.14 -16.01 -5.96
C VAL A 52 3.83 -17.34 -5.30
N PRO A 53 2.62 -17.59 -4.79
CA PRO A 53 2.25 -18.85 -4.15
C PRO A 53 2.10 -19.98 -5.20
N ASN A 54 2.44 -21.20 -4.82
CA ASN A 54 2.31 -22.37 -5.68
C ASN A 54 0.85 -22.69 -6.04
N ALA A 55 -0.09 -22.40 -5.12
CA ALA A 55 -1.51 -22.63 -5.32
C ALA A 55 -2.34 -21.42 -4.89
N ARG A 56 -3.50 -21.24 -5.51
CA ARG A 56 -4.48 -20.22 -5.09
C ARG A 56 -5.04 -20.64 -3.72
N PRO A 57 -4.88 -19.80 -2.69
CA PRO A 57 -5.50 -20.11 -1.40
C PRO A 57 -7.02 -19.99 -1.52
N ALA A 58 -7.72 -20.84 -0.80
CA ALA A 58 -9.15 -20.66 -0.58
C ALA A 58 -9.39 -19.39 0.27
N ALA A 59 -10.55 -18.77 0.10
CA ALA A 59 -10.98 -17.74 1.05
C ALA A 59 -11.06 -18.36 2.47
N PRO A 60 -10.69 -17.63 3.52
CA PRO A 60 -10.88 -18.11 4.88
C PRO A 60 -12.35 -18.49 5.14
N MET A 61 -12.56 -19.47 6.00
CA MET A 61 -13.92 -19.96 6.31
C MET A 61 -14.83 -18.82 6.78
N GLY A 62 -16.02 -18.71 6.17
CA GLY A 62 -17.00 -17.65 6.45
C GLY A 62 -16.77 -16.35 5.71
N TYR A 63 -15.85 -16.35 4.75
CA TYR A 63 -15.59 -15.22 3.85
C TYR A 63 -15.71 -15.62 2.38
N ASP A 64 -16.21 -14.71 1.57
CA ASP A 64 -16.27 -14.84 0.12
C ASP A 64 -15.25 -13.90 -0.53
N MET A 65 -14.70 -14.29 -1.68
CA MET A 65 -13.75 -13.50 -2.45
C MET A 65 -14.17 -13.43 -3.91
N GLY A 66 -14.17 -12.23 -4.47
CA GLY A 66 -14.52 -12.00 -5.87
C GLY A 66 -13.84 -10.78 -6.46
N TYR A 67 -14.14 -10.51 -7.71
CA TYR A 67 -13.70 -9.27 -8.38
C TYR A 67 -14.56 -8.09 -7.93
N VAL A 68 -13.93 -6.96 -7.67
CA VAL A 68 -14.65 -5.71 -7.36
C VAL A 68 -15.43 -5.28 -8.59
N PRO A 69 -16.74 -5.16 -8.52
CA PRO A 69 -17.50 -4.59 -9.62
C PRO A 69 -17.17 -3.11 -9.76
N MET A 70 -16.97 -2.65 -11.00
CA MET A 70 -16.73 -1.24 -11.36
C MET A 70 -17.45 -0.92 -12.67
N ASN A 71 -18.72 -1.36 -12.76
CA ASN A 71 -19.50 -1.27 -13.98
C ASN A 71 -20.15 0.12 -14.16
N ASP A 72 -20.27 0.86 -13.06
CA ASP A 72 -20.85 2.21 -13.05
C ASP A 72 -20.07 3.16 -12.13
N ALA A 73 -20.47 4.43 -12.18
CA ALA A 73 -19.81 5.48 -11.40
C ALA A 73 -19.96 5.31 -9.87
N ALA A 74 -21.05 4.71 -9.39
CA ALA A 74 -21.30 4.52 -7.97
C ALA A 74 -20.38 3.43 -7.41
N GLU A 75 -20.23 2.30 -8.09
CA GLU A 75 -19.32 1.22 -7.75
C GLU A 75 -17.86 1.69 -7.75
N PHE A 76 -17.46 2.44 -8.79
CA PHE A 76 -16.15 3.06 -8.89
C PHE A 76 -15.86 3.99 -7.70
N GLN A 77 -16.78 4.90 -7.37
CA GLN A 77 -16.63 5.82 -6.25
C GLN A 77 -16.59 5.09 -4.90
N ALA A 78 -17.41 4.08 -4.70
CA ALA A 78 -17.41 3.28 -3.48
C ALA A 78 -16.08 2.57 -3.26
N PHE A 79 -15.50 1.97 -4.32
CA PHE A 79 -14.16 1.39 -4.27
C PHE A 79 -13.08 2.44 -3.96
N LEU A 80 -13.10 3.58 -4.67
CA LEU A 80 -12.14 4.66 -4.45
C LEU A 80 -12.20 5.20 -3.02
N MET A 81 -13.38 5.38 -2.45
CA MET A 81 -13.57 5.80 -1.05
C MET A 81 -12.94 4.81 -0.08
N ARG A 82 -13.22 3.50 -0.21
CA ARG A 82 -12.66 2.49 0.68
C ARG A 82 -11.14 2.42 0.56
N MET A 83 -10.60 2.46 -0.65
CA MET A 83 -9.15 2.49 -0.88
C MET A 83 -8.47 3.72 -0.27
N ASN A 84 -9.17 4.84 -0.17
CA ASN A 84 -8.65 6.09 0.39
C ASN A 84 -8.81 6.21 1.91
N THR A 85 -9.60 5.35 2.56
CA THR A 85 -9.96 5.47 3.99
C THR A 85 -8.76 5.65 4.92
N TYR A 86 -7.61 5.02 4.61
CA TYR A 86 -6.40 5.07 5.44
C TYR A 86 -5.16 5.56 4.69
N ARG A 87 -5.36 6.28 3.57
CA ARG A 87 -4.26 6.83 2.79
C ARG A 87 -3.96 8.26 3.21
N MET A 88 -2.68 8.56 3.44
CA MET A 88 -2.23 9.95 3.60
C MET A 88 -2.40 10.75 2.30
N ASN A 89 -2.08 10.13 1.16
CA ASN A 89 -2.26 10.71 -0.18
C ASN A 89 -3.39 9.96 -0.87
N ALA A 90 -4.60 10.52 -0.80
CA ALA A 90 -5.78 9.94 -1.42
C ALA A 90 -5.62 9.87 -2.95
N TRP A 91 -6.01 8.73 -3.52
CA TRP A 91 -6.10 8.61 -4.98
C TRP A 91 -7.17 9.55 -5.52
N GLN A 92 -6.80 10.32 -6.52
CA GLN A 92 -7.76 11.03 -7.35
C GLN A 92 -8.40 10.06 -8.36
N PRO A 93 -9.63 10.30 -8.81
CA PRO A 93 -10.31 9.44 -9.80
C PRO A 93 -9.44 9.14 -11.03
N GLN A 94 -8.72 10.15 -11.54
CA GLN A 94 -7.84 10.03 -12.70
C GLN A 94 -6.68 9.03 -12.49
N PHE A 95 -6.16 8.93 -11.26
CA PHE A 95 -5.12 7.94 -10.94
C PHE A 95 -5.66 6.51 -11.03
N LEU A 96 -6.84 6.27 -10.45
CA LEU A 96 -7.46 4.94 -10.55
C LEU A 96 -7.81 4.59 -11.99
N GLN A 97 -8.38 5.52 -12.77
CA GLN A 97 -8.66 5.34 -14.19
C GLN A 97 -7.39 5.00 -14.98
N LYS A 98 -6.27 5.70 -14.73
CA LYS A 98 -4.98 5.37 -15.31
C LYS A 98 -4.54 3.95 -14.98
N TYR A 99 -4.66 3.51 -13.73
CA TYR A 99 -4.32 2.13 -13.36
C TYR A 99 -5.23 1.11 -14.04
N MET A 100 -6.52 1.40 -14.18
CA MET A 100 -7.48 0.55 -14.87
C MET A 100 -7.21 0.37 -16.36
N SER A 101 -6.46 1.28 -16.99
CA SER A 101 -6.10 1.17 -18.41
C SER A 101 -4.96 0.16 -18.68
N PHE A 102 -4.27 -0.33 -17.66
CA PHE A 102 -3.23 -1.33 -17.84
C PHE A 102 -3.81 -2.75 -18.01
N PRO A 103 -3.20 -3.61 -18.85
CA PRO A 103 -3.72 -4.94 -19.18
C PRO A 103 -3.93 -5.87 -17.98
N HIS A 104 -3.12 -5.71 -16.94
CA HIS A 104 -3.18 -6.53 -15.71
C HIS A 104 -3.87 -5.81 -14.55
N PHE A 105 -4.72 -4.80 -14.85
CA PHE A 105 -5.52 -4.26 -13.76
C PHE A 105 -6.46 -5.32 -13.20
N MET A 106 -6.48 -5.42 -11.88
CA MET A 106 -7.35 -6.34 -11.17
C MET A 106 -7.62 -5.80 -9.77
N ALA A 107 -8.88 -5.75 -9.38
CA ALA A 107 -9.28 -5.48 -8.01
C ALA A 107 -10.11 -6.65 -7.47
N LEU A 108 -9.78 -7.11 -6.27
CA LEU A 108 -10.49 -8.17 -5.56
C LEU A 108 -11.09 -7.62 -4.29
N TYR A 109 -12.27 -8.12 -3.94
CA TYR A 109 -12.85 -7.90 -2.63
C TYR A 109 -12.88 -9.18 -1.80
N MET A 110 -12.97 -9.03 -0.50
CA MET A 110 -13.35 -10.05 0.45
C MET A 110 -14.55 -9.56 1.24
N SER A 111 -15.56 -10.40 1.38
CA SER A 111 -16.79 -10.07 2.11
C SER A 111 -17.11 -11.10 3.18
N ARG A 112 -17.88 -10.66 4.17
CA ARG A 112 -18.55 -11.52 5.16
C ARG A 112 -20.05 -11.26 5.07
N GLY A 113 -20.78 -12.19 4.44
CA GLY A 113 -22.15 -11.91 4.03
C GLY A 113 -22.19 -10.70 3.09
N PRO A 114 -23.10 -9.73 3.29
CA PRO A 114 -23.23 -8.57 2.41
C PRO A 114 -22.15 -7.49 2.64
N GLN A 115 -21.33 -7.60 3.69
CA GLN A 115 -20.36 -6.57 4.06
C GLN A 115 -19.01 -6.82 3.38
N VAL A 116 -18.51 -5.85 2.62
CA VAL A 116 -17.13 -5.83 2.12
C VAL A 116 -16.21 -5.50 3.30
N VAL A 117 -15.32 -6.44 3.63
CA VAL A 117 -14.39 -6.35 4.77
C VAL A 117 -12.95 -6.10 4.36
N GLY A 118 -12.63 -6.29 3.08
CA GLY A 118 -11.31 -6.00 2.52
C GLY A 118 -11.36 -5.90 1.01
N GLU A 119 -10.42 -5.13 0.47
CA GLU A 119 -10.20 -4.97 -0.97
C GLU A 119 -8.72 -4.83 -1.27
N ILE A 120 -8.32 -5.25 -2.45
CA ILE A 120 -6.94 -5.16 -2.93
C ILE A 120 -6.94 -4.84 -4.42
N ALA A 121 -5.98 -4.04 -4.87
CA ALA A 121 -5.84 -3.70 -6.28
C ALA A 121 -4.41 -3.92 -6.78
N PHE A 122 -4.32 -4.47 -7.97
CA PHE A 122 -3.10 -4.66 -8.73
C PHE A 122 -3.20 -3.96 -10.08
N THR A 123 -2.06 -3.59 -10.62
CA THR A 123 -1.94 -3.07 -11.99
C THR A 123 -0.62 -3.54 -12.59
N GLY A 124 -0.52 -3.58 -13.92
CA GLY A 124 0.71 -3.97 -14.59
C GLY A 124 0.51 -4.32 -16.05
N GLU A 125 1.63 -4.66 -16.70
CA GLU A 125 1.64 -5.15 -18.08
C GLU A 125 2.80 -6.12 -18.31
N GLY A 126 2.72 -6.95 -19.34
CA GLY A 126 3.73 -7.94 -19.66
C GLY A 126 3.90 -8.94 -18.51
N GLN A 127 5.13 -9.11 -18.05
CA GLN A 127 5.46 -10.06 -16.97
C GLN A 127 5.47 -9.44 -15.57
N ALA A 128 5.18 -8.14 -15.45
CA ALA A 128 5.28 -7.40 -14.19
C ALA A 128 3.92 -6.87 -13.74
N ALA A 129 3.65 -6.99 -12.43
CA ALA A 129 2.54 -6.28 -11.82
C ALA A 129 2.97 -5.60 -10.51
N LYS A 130 2.16 -4.68 -10.06
CA LYS A 130 2.34 -3.97 -8.78
C LYS A 130 1.06 -4.03 -7.97
N LEU A 131 1.20 -4.32 -6.68
CA LEU A 131 0.16 -4.10 -5.69
C LEU A 131 0.09 -2.60 -5.42
N ILE A 132 -1.00 -1.96 -5.84
CA ILE A 132 -1.15 -0.51 -5.77
C ILE A 132 -1.96 -0.04 -4.57
N GLY A 133 -2.78 -0.89 -4.00
CA GLY A 133 -3.57 -0.55 -2.82
C GLY A 133 -4.22 -1.73 -2.16
N MET A 134 -4.48 -1.55 -0.86
CA MET A 134 -5.18 -2.53 -0.06
C MET A 134 -5.94 -1.83 1.06
N TYR A 135 -7.14 -2.33 1.32
CA TYR A 135 -7.99 -1.96 2.43
C TYR A 135 -8.40 -3.22 3.20
N VAL A 136 -8.37 -3.16 4.52
CA VAL A 136 -9.01 -4.14 5.41
C VAL A 136 -9.66 -3.37 6.54
N ALA A 137 -10.93 -3.57 6.76
CA ALA A 137 -11.69 -2.93 7.82
C ALA A 137 -11.06 -3.26 9.19
N PRO A 138 -10.96 -2.28 10.12
CA PRO A 138 -10.18 -2.41 11.36
C PRO A 138 -10.52 -3.65 12.18
N GLU A 139 -11.81 -3.95 12.31
CA GLU A 139 -12.36 -5.06 13.08
C GLU A 139 -12.04 -6.45 12.47
N TYR A 140 -11.58 -6.47 11.20
CA TYR A 140 -11.21 -7.69 10.47
C TYR A 140 -9.70 -7.82 10.24
N ARG A 141 -8.90 -6.94 10.85
CA ARG A 141 -7.44 -7.02 10.75
C ARG A 141 -6.90 -8.16 11.60
N ARG A 142 -5.69 -8.62 11.27
CA ARG A 142 -4.98 -9.72 11.94
C ARG A 142 -5.65 -11.10 11.81
N LEU A 143 -6.67 -11.23 10.96
CA LEU A 143 -7.35 -12.49 10.64
C LEU A 143 -6.77 -13.19 9.38
N GLY A 144 -5.64 -12.72 8.86
CA GLY A 144 -5.00 -13.28 7.67
C GLY A 144 -5.63 -12.87 6.33
N LEU A 145 -6.70 -12.04 6.34
CA LEU A 145 -7.46 -11.67 5.12
C LEU A 145 -6.57 -10.99 4.07
N ALA A 146 -5.72 -10.04 4.49
CA ALA A 146 -4.79 -9.35 3.61
C ALA A 146 -3.87 -10.33 2.88
N LYS A 147 -3.26 -11.27 3.61
CA LYS A 147 -2.38 -12.30 3.04
C LYS A 147 -3.13 -13.19 2.04
N SER A 148 -4.36 -13.59 2.36
CA SER A 148 -5.19 -14.42 1.47
C SER A 148 -5.53 -13.67 0.17
N MET A 149 -5.91 -12.38 0.25
CA MET A 149 -6.18 -11.55 -0.92
C MET A 149 -4.93 -11.36 -1.80
N ILE A 150 -3.78 -11.06 -1.18
CA ILE A 150 -2.50 -10.95 -1.90
C ILE A 150 -2.20 -12.23 -2.64
N ALA A 151 -2.22 -13.37 -1.95
CA ALA A 151 -1.89 -14.65 -2.54
C ALA A 151 -2.86 -15.06 -3.67
N ALA A 152 -4.17 -14.80 -3.49
CA ALA A 152 -5.16 -15.04 -4.53
C ALA A 152 -4.92 -14.16 -5.77
N GLY A 153 -4.70 -12.86 -5.57
CA GLY A 153 -4.43 -11.92 -6.65
C GLY A 153 -3.16 -12.28 -7.42
N MET A 154 -2.07 -12.60 -6.70
CA MET A 154 -0.81 -13.01 -7.33
C MET A 154 -0.96 -14.29 -8.14
N LYS A 155 -1.74 -15.27 -7.65
CA LYS A 155 -2.00 -16.50 -8.40
C LYS A 155 -2.79 -16.22 -9.68
N LEU A 156 -3.85 -15.41 -9.60
CA LEU A 156 -4.63 -15.00 -10.77
C LEU A 156 -3.78 -14.22 -11.80
N LEU A 157 -2.86 -13.36 -11.33
CA LEU A 157 -1.93 -12.66 -12.22
C LEU A 157 -0.93 -13.62 -12.86
N SER A 158 -0.45 -14.63 -12.13
CA SER A 158 0.47 -15.62 -12.69
C SER A 158 -0.17 -16.47 -13.81
N GLU A 159 -1.46 -16.72 -13.71
CA GLU A 159 -2.25 -17.40 -14.76
C GLU A 159 -2.38 -16.55 -16.05
N LYS A 160 -2.16 -15.21 -15.93
CA LYS A 160 -2.07 -14.27 -17.05
C LYS A 160 -0.63 -14.04 -17.55
N GLY A 161 0.35 -14.81 -17.06
CA GLY A 161 1.75 -14.72 -17.45
C GLY A 161 2.58 -13.72 -16.66
N VAL A 162 2.04 -13.11 -15.59
CA VAL A 162 2.82 -12.27 -14.68
C VAL A 162 3.77 -13.15 -13.86
N THR A 163 5.05 -12.82 -13.90
CA THR A 163 6.11 -13.61 -13.24
C THR A 163 6.53 -13.02 -11.88
N TYR A 164 6.26 -11.74 -11.64
CA TYR A 164 6.52 -11.11 -10.35
C TYR A 164 5.55 -9.96 -10.06
N VAL A 165 5.30 -9.76 -8.76
CA VAL A 165 4.49 -8.66 -8.24
C VAL A 165 5.34 -7.85 -7.26
N GLU A 166 5.42 -6.54 -7.47
CA GLU A 166 6.09 -5.63 -6.55
C GLU A 166 5.07 -4.89 -5.68
N ALA A 167 5.51 -4.46 -4.50
CA ALA A 167 4.73 -3.64 -3.59
C ALA A 167 5.62 -2.58 -2.94
N ASP A 168 5.02 -1.42 -2.63
CA ASP A 168 5.66 -0.37 -1.87
C ASP A 168 5.44 -0.61 -0.37
N VAL A 169 6.49 -0.55 0.43
CA VAL A 169 6.48 -0.74 1.88
C VAL A 169 7.16 0.44 2.55
N ILE A 170 6.44 1.16 3.39
CA ILE A 170 7.03 2.22 4.21
C ILE A 170 7.85 1.55 5.31
N ARG A 171 9.15 1.86 5.39
CA ARG A 171 10.12 1.20 6.28
C ARG A 171 9.71 1.30 7.76
N ARG A 172 9.14 2.40 8.19
CA ARG A 172 8.63 2.59 9.55
C ARG A 172 7.30 1.88 9.82
N ASN A 173 6.56 1.50 8.78
CA ASN A 173 5.27 0.85 8.97
C ASN A 173 5.46 -0.64 9.27
N GLU A 174 5.48 -0.97 10.55
CA GLU A 174 5.70 -2.34 11.01
C GLU A 174 4.66 -3.33 10.46
N LEU A 175 3.39 -2.91 10.37
CA LEU A 175 2.33 -3.77 9.84
C LEU A 175 2.55 -4.10 8.36
N GLN A 176 2.99 -3.13 7.55
CA GLN A 176 3.34 -3.37 6.14
C GLN A 176 4.54 -4.30 6.04
N ARG A 177 5.59 -4.10 6.85
CA ARG A 177 6.77 -4.97 6.86
C ARG A 177 6.42 -6.41 7.26
N MET A 178 5.64 -6.59 8.34
CA MET A 178 5.19 -7.91 8.78
C MET A 178 4.35 -8.61 7.71
N LEU A 179 3.44 -7.89 7.06
CA LEU A 179 2.63 -8.44 5.97
C LEU A 179 3.50 -8.86 4.79
N ALA A 180 4.41 -8.00 4.34
CA ALA A 180 5.35 -8.30 3.26
C ALA A 180 6.20 -9.54 3.58
N ALA A 181 6.78 -9.60 4.78
CA ALA A 181 7.53 -10.77 5.24
C ALA A 181 6.68 -12.04 5.24
N SER A 182 5.41 -11.95 5.67
CA SER A 182 4.48 -13.10 5.65
C SER A 182 4.13 -13.59 4.24
N CYS A 183 4.38 -12.76 3.22
CA CYS A 183 4.23 -13.09 1.80
C CYS A 183 5.57 -13.45 1.13
N ASN A 184 6.59 -13.79 1.90
CA ASN A 184 7.94 -14.11 1.42
C ASN A 184 8.52 -13.00 0.51
N ALA A 185 8.30 -11.74 0.90
CA ALA A 185 8.79 -10.60 0.15
C ALA A 185 10.32 -10.50 0.22
N THR A 186 10.93 -10.16 -0.91
CA THR A 186 12.35 -9.84 -1.02
C THR A 186 12.54 -8.37 -1.34
N PHE A 187 13.54 -7.74 -0.75
CA PHE A 187 13.90 -6.34 -1.05
C PHE A 187 14.42 -6.22 -2.49
N VAL A 188 13.99 -5.19 -3.19
CA VAL A 188 14.43 -4.87 -4.56
C VAL A 188 15.28 -3.60 -4.56
N ARG A 189 14.72 -2.50 -4.07
CA ARG A 189 15.38 -1.18 -3.99
C ARG A 189 14.65 -0.25 -3.04
N THR A 190 15.33 0.78 -2.61
CA THR A 190 14.68 1.96 -2.00
C THR A 190 14.21 2.90 -3.12
N ALA A 191 12.92 3.26 -3.10
CA ALA A 191 12.32 4.19 -4.07
C ALA A 191 12.59 5.65 -3.68
N CYS A 192 12.49 5.97 -2.40
CA CYS A 192 12.85 7.28 -1.85
C CYS A 192 13.08 7.19 -0.34
N TYR A 193 13.84 8.14 0.21
CA TYR A 193 13.99 8.34 1.64
C TYR A 193 13.01 9.37 2.17
N TYR A 194 12.68 9.25 3.45
CA TYR A 194 11.82 10.19 4.19
C TYR A 194 12.55 10.73 5.44
N PRO A 195 13.62 11.53 5.27
CA PRO A 195 14.23 12.18 6.42
C PRO A 195 13.20 13.03 7.16
N GLY A 196 13.14 12.92 8.49
CA GLY A 196 12.07 13.57 9.24
C GLY A 196 12.42 13.94 10.66
N LEU A 197 11.76 14.98 11.17
CA LEU A 197 11.78 15.40 12.57
C LEU A 197 10.48 14.97 13.23
N ASN A 198 10.59 14.29 14.38
CA ASN A 198 9.45 13.97 15.21
C ASN A 198 9.20 15.13 16.20
N TYR A 199 7.93 15.43 16.41
CA TYR A 199 7.45 16.36 17.42
C TYR A 199 6.62 15.55 18.41
N ASP A 200 7.28 15.17 19.52
CA ASP A 200 6.66 14.39 20.61
C ASP A 200 5.89 15.27 21.59
#